data_88dbe2460f0d4514ec421dfdbe9c2848
#
_entry.id   88dbe2460f0d4514ec421dfdbe9c2848
#
_cell.length_a   1.000
_cell.length_b   1.000
_cell.length_c   1.000
_cell.angle_alpha   90.00
_cell.angle_beta   90.00
_cell.angle_gamma   90.00
#
_symmetry.space_group_name_H-M   'P 1'
#
loop_
_entity.id
_entity.type
_entity.pdbx_description
1 polymer ?
#
loop_
_entity_poly.entity_id
_entity_poly.type
_entity_poly.pdbx_seq_one_letter_code
_entity_poly.pdbx_strand_id
1 'polypeptide(L)'
;MSKGKYRNQLDHGAYVWLDVILNDQQLDAVRQIDDFINNPNEFAMTISGWAGTGKTTLMEVVQKRYWMGQVVHFAATTHKAAGVLKEKVGKRVFTVNSLFGIMIETDMEGEKYDVSKKARNLADDKVKPGSIIIIDEASMLSVQNYIDVILKAKEKKCKIIFIGDSAQLSPVNEDDISIVFRNTDHRTVELTKVMRTDDNAILDESTAVRNDGHYTYETHINEEGDGVKYINNTDVNGILEVIDKHIDGLKDDPNHFRVLTYTNANVEKLNQMIRKKLGYEGLNPQKGEPLMSYSNWGYIGYGPSGTIYSVINSEAYTCDGVKEERDENVRDMITYTDQPLLDDYKLHIIELEIEDSLGEKIEVPLIDVKNNHHNREIVVALAYEKVHQWNRYRTLEQKLDKLKCLEKINAIDDFLFVNDNVYDQYGVLIQAKVIDFGYAHTIHKSQGSTFTHVLINDDDINRCMDNNVKKQLRYVAVTRAKKSANIITSHNID
;
A
#
# COMPACT_ATOMS: atom_id res chain seq x y z
N MET A 1 -23.97 -19.92 1.54
CA MET A 1 -25.33 -19.33 1.59
C MET A 1 -25.24 -17.93 1.03
N SER A 2 -26.00 -17.61 -0.07
CA SER A 2 -26.03 -16.25 -0.59
C SER A 2 -26.68 -15.34 0.46
N LYS A 3 -25.92 -14.39 1.00
CA LYS A 3 -26.51 -13.33 1.85
C LYS A 3 -27.58 -12.61 1.03
N GLY A 4 -28.81 -12.56 1.50
CA GLY A 4 -29.91 -11.84 0.84
C GLY A 4 -29.58 -10.36 0.76
N LYS A 5 -29.91 -9.72 -0.36
CA LYS A 5 -29.76 -8.27 -0.51
C LYS A 5 -30.87 -7.54 0.24
N TYR A 6 -30.51 -6.53 1.03
CA TYR A 6 -31.46 -5.66 1.72
C TYR A 6 -31.85 -4.47 0.86
N ARG A 7 -33.15 -4.12 0.91
CA ARG A 7 -33.68 -2.92 0.27
C ARG A 7 -33.48 -1.73 1.20
N ASN A 8 -32.57 -0.83 0.84
CA ASN A 8 -32.32 0.40 1.57
C ASN A 8 -33.08 1.55 0.90
N GLN A 9 -33.94 2.24 1.65
CA GLN A 9 -34.70 3.39 1.15
C GLN A 9 -33.81 4.64 1.24
N LEU A 10 -33.61 5.29 0.10
CA LEU A 10 -33.01 6.60 -0.06
C LEU A 10 -34.12 7.66 -0.17
N ASP A 11 -33.74 8.93 -0.32
CA ASP A 11 -34.72 10.02 -0.46
C ASP A 11 -35.54 9.92 -1.74
N HIS A 12 -36.70 10.58 -1.74
CA HIS A 12 -37.65 10.67 -2.86
C HIS A 12 -38.12 9.31 -3.42
N GLY A 13 -38.21 8.27 -2.55
CA GLY A 13 -38.70 6.95 -2.98
C GLY A 13 -37.68 6.10 -3.72
N ALA A 14 -36.42 6.57 -3.85
CA ALA A 14 -35.35 5.78 -4.44
C ALA A 14 -34.91 4.65 -3.50
N TYR A 15 -34.45 3.55 -4.07
CA TYR A 15 -33.95 2.40 -3.34
C TYR A 15 -32.62 1.92 -3.90
N VAL A 16 -31.79 1.39 -3.02
CA VAL A 16 -30.58 0.65 -3.40
C VAL A 16 -30.55 -0.71 -2.70
N TRP A 17 -30.18 -1.74 -3.46
CA TRP A 17 -30.04 -3.10 -2.94
C TRP A 17 -28.58 -3.35 -2.56
N LEU A 18 -28.34 -3.58 -1.27
CA LEU A 18 -27.03 -3.86 -0.68
C LEU A 18 -27.07 -5.14 0.15
N ASP A 19 -25.92 -5.69 0.45
CA ASP A 19 -25.80 -6.84 1.35
C ASP A 19 -25.96 -6.44 2.84
N VAL A 20 -26.08 -5.14 3.13
CA VAL A 20 -26.25 -4.54 4.45
C VAL A 20 -27.36 -3.50 4.47
N ILE A 21 -27.90 -3.22 5.66
CA ILE A 21 -28.80 -2.09 5.91
C ILE A 21 -27.94 -0.88 6.28
N LEU A 22 -28.17 0.25 5.62
CA LEU A 22 -27.50 1.52 5.92
C LEU A 22 -28.00 2.08 7.26
N ASN A 23 -27.08 2.59 8.07
CA ASN A 23 -27.44 3.32 9.28
C ASN A 23 -27.76 4.80 8.99
N ASP A 24 -28.25 5.53 10.01
CA ASP A 24 -28.67 6.93 9.85
C ASP A 24 -27.55 7.85 9.35
N GLN A 25 -26.29 7.68 9.84
CA GLN A 25 -25.15 8.47 9.37
C GLN A 25 -24.82 8.18 7.91
N GLN A 26 -24.92 6.92 7.49
CA GLN A 26 -24.70 6.54 6.09
C GLN A 26 -25.82 7.06 5.18
N LEU A 27 -27.06 7.02 5.64
CA LEU A 27 -28.20 7.59 4.90
C LEU A 27 -28.03 9.12 4.75
N ASP A 28 -27.63 9.81 5.82
CA ASP A 28 -27.35 11.24 5.76
C ASP A 28 -26.17 11.55 4.81
N ALA A 29 -25.11 10.76 4.86
CA ALA A 29 -23.99 10.89 3.93
C ALA A 29 -24.45 10.72 2.46
N VAL A 30 -25.37 9.80 2.16
CA VAL A 30 -25.93 9.64 0.81
C VAL A 30 -26.70 10.89 0.39
N ARG A 31 -27.50 11.49 1.29
CA ARG A 31 -28.21 12.77 1.00
C ARG A 31 -27.24 13.88 0.67
N GLN A 32 -26.20 14.03 1.50
CA GLN A 32 -25.18 15.05 1.28
C GLN A 32 -24.38 14.83 -0.02
N ILE A 33 -24.15 13.58 -0.42
CA ILE A 33 -23.55 13.24 -1.73
C ILE A 33 -24.48 13.67 -2.86
N ASP A 34 -25.80 13.38 -2.75
CA ASP A 34 -26.78 13.80 -3.75
C ASP A 34 -26.83 15.34 -3.91
N ASP A 35 -26.87 16.06 -2.79
CA ASP A 35 -26.85 17.52 -2.80
C ASP A 35 -25.55 18.06 -3.42
N PHE A 36 -24.40 17.48 -3.05
CA PHE A 36 -23.10 17.84 -3.61
C PHE A 36 -23.04 17.63 -5.13
N ILE A 37 -23.48 16.48 -5.61
CA ILE A 37 -23.44 16.16 -7.05
C ILE A 37 -24.30 17.13 -7.85
N ASN A 38 -25.45 17.51 -7.31
CA ASN A 38 -26.41 18.42 -7.98
C ASN A 38 -26.07 19.90 -7.82
N ASN A 39 -25.14 20.28 -6.91
CA ASN A 39 -24.76 21.67 -6.71
C ASN A 39 -23.64 22.10 -7.69
N PRO A 40 -23.89 22.98 -8.66
CA PRO A 40 -22.89 23.37 -9.65
C PRO A 40 -21.71 24.16 -9.07
N ASN A 41 -21.85 24.72 -7.86
CA ASN A 41 -20.83 25.55 -7.23
C ASN A 41 -19.81 24.73 -6.41
N GLU A 42 -20.11 23.47 -6.11
CA GLU A 42 -19.23 22.57 -5.36
C GLU A 42 -18.58 21.58 -6.34
N PHE A 43 -17.28 21.34 -6.22
CA PHE A 43 -16.57 20.41 -7.10
C PHE A 43 -15.79 19.34 -6.31
N ALA A 44 -15.59 19.53 -5.00
CA ALA A 44 -14.95 18.54 -4.13
C ALA A 44 -15.70 18.37 -2.82
N MET A 45 -15.75 17.16 -2.31
CA MET A 45 -16.35 16.76 -1.05
C MET A 45 -15.44 15.76 -0.35
N THR A 46 -15.43 15.79 0.99
CA THR A 46 -14.63 14.88 1.82
C THR A 46 -15.55 14.04 2.71
N ILE A 47 -15.33 12.73 2.72
CA ILE A 47 -15.97 11.79 3.64
C ILE A 47 -14.88 11.22 4.55
N SER A 48 -14.84 11.70 5.78
CA SER A 48 -13.98 11.19 6.83
C SER A 48 -14.70 10.11 7.63
N GLY A 49 -14.11 8.95 7.79
CA GLY A 49 -14.77 7.88 8.56
C GLY A 49 -13.78 7.00 9.30
N TRP A 50 -14.14 6.60 10.52
CA TRP A 50 -13.36 5.69 11.34
C TRP A 50 -13.25 4.31 10.68
N ALA A 51 -12.30 3.50 11.14
CA ALA A 51 -12.21 2.12 10.69
C ALA A 51 -13.53 1.37 10.98
N GLY A 52 -14.09 0.65 10.00
CA GLY A 52 -15.31 -0.11 10.16
C GLY A 52 -16.64 0.67 10.08
N THR A 53 -16.63 1.96 9.71
CA THR A 53 -17.86 2.78 9.58
C THR A 53 -18.60 2.60 8.25
N GLY A 54 -18.10 1.72 7.35
CA GLY A 54 -18.75 1.40 6.10
C GLY A 54 -18.50 2.39 4.96
N LYS A 55 -17.33 3.06 4.96
CA LYS A 55 -16.89 3.93 3.84
C LYS A 55 -17.03 3.27 2.48
N THR A 56 -16.61 2.02 2.35
CA THR A 56 -16.70 1.25 1.10
C THR A 56 -18.16 1.00 0.67
N THR A 57 -19.07 0.85 1.64
CA THR A 57 -20.51 0.71 1.38
C THR A 57 -21.08 1.96 0.71
N LEU A 58 -20.63 3.16 1.14
CA LEU A 58 -21.03 4.40 0.47
C LEU A 58 -20.54 4.47 -0.98
N MET A 59 -19.34 3.98 -1.27
CA MET A 59 -18.83 3.91 -2.65
C MET A 59 -19.71 3.01 -3.52
N GLU A 60 -20.15 1.88 -2.97
CA GLU A 60 -21.09 0.97 -3.64
C GLU A 60 -22.47 1.65 -3.91
N VAL A 61 -22.97 2.43 -2.95
CA VAL A 61 -24.19 3.23 -3.12
C VAL A 61 -24.04 4.22 -4.27
N VAL A 62 -22.98 5.03 -4.26
CA VAL A 62 -22.71 6.01 -5.31
C VAL A 62 -22.63 5.33 -6.67
N GLN A 63 -21.91 4.21 -6.76
CA GLN A 63 -21.82 3.44 -7.98
C GLN A 63 -23.19 3.01 -8.49
N LYS A 64 -24.03 2.40 -7.64
CA LYS A 64 -25.34 1.88 -8.04
C LYS A 64 -26.31 2.99 -8.41
N ARG A 65 -26.23 4.14 -7.74
CA ARG A 65 -27.13 5.27 -7.94
C ARG A 65 -26.83 6.06 -9.22
N TYR A 66 -25.55 6.32 -9.51
CA TYR A 66 -25.16 7.21 -10.61
C TYR A 66 -24.69 6.49 -11.88
N TRP A 67 -24.49 5.16 -11.82
CA TRP A 67 -24.00 4.36 -12.94
C TRP A 67 -24.79 4.53 -14.26
N MET A 68 -26.09 4.74 -14.18
CA MET A 68 -26.95 4.79 -15.36
C MET A 68 -26.93 6.15 -16.07
N GLY A 69 -26.44 7.21 -15.45
CA GLY A 69 -26.47 8.57 -15.98
C GLY A 69 -25.14 9.27 -16.10
N GLN A 70 -24.13 8.83 -15.36
CA GLN A 70 -22.83 9.49 -15.29
C GLN A 70 -21.70 8.46 -15.24
N VAL A 71 -20.53 8.86 -15.75
CA VAL A 71 -19.30 8.05 -15.59
C VAL A 71 -18.78 8.23 -14.17
N VAL A 72 -18.60 7.12 -13.47
CA VAL A 72 -17.98 7.09 -12.15
C VAL A 72 -16.60 6.44 -12.27
N HIS A 73 -15.57 7.18 -11.92
CA HIS A 73 -14.20 6.67 -11.80
C HIS A 73 -13.89 6.38 -10.34
N PHE A 74 -13.27 5.23 -10.10
CA PHE A 74 -12.72 4.87 -8.80
C PHE A 74 -11.20 4.92 -8.83
N ALA A 75 -10.61 5.55 -7.83
CA ALA A 75 -9.17 5.60 -7.66
C ALA A 75 -8.78 5.36 -6.19
N ALA A 76 -7.55 4.95 -5.97
CA ALA A 76 -6.93 4.86 -4.65
C ALA A 76 -5.49 5.37 -4.71
N THR A 77 -4.92 5.69 -3.56
CA THR A 77 -3.56 6.25 -3.49
C THR A 77 -2.47 5.24 -3.78
N THR A 78 -2.74 3.93 -3.57
CA THR A 78 -1.78 2.85 -3.80
C THR A 78 -2.38 1.76 -4.70
N HIS A 79 -1.53 0.96 -5.34
CA HIS A 79 -1.96 -0.21 -6.14
C HIS A 79 -2.72 -1.23 -5.29
N LYS A 80 -2.24 -1.50 -4.08
CA LYS A 80 -2.89 -2.42 -3.15
C LYS A 80 -4.30 -1.96 -2.76
N ALA A 81 -4.45 -0.69 -2.35
CA ALA A 81 -5.76 -0.13 -2.04
C ALA A 81 -6.70 -0.16 -3.28
N ALA A 82 -6.15 0.09 -4.47
CA ALA A 82 -6.91 -0.03 -5.72
C ALA A 82 -7.36 -1.47 -5.98
N GLY A 83 -6.52 -2.49 -5.70
CA GLY A 83 -6.87 -3.90 -5.78
C GLY A 83 -8.01 -4.27 -4.84
N VAL A 84 -7.88 -3.95 -3.56
CA VAL A 84 -8.91 -4.20 -2.54
C VAL A 84 -10.25 -3.51 -2.89
N LEU A 85 -10.17 -2.27 -3.36
CA LEU A 85 -11.37 -1.54 -3.77
C LEU A 85 -12.02 -2.18 -5.02
N LYS A 86 -11.23 -2.63 -5.99
CA LYS A 86 -11.70 -3.32 -7.21
C LYS A 86 -12.52 -4.56 -6.88
N GLU A 87 -12.04 -5.39 -5.94
CA GLU A 87 -12.78 -6.58 -5.51
C GLU A 87 -14.15 -6.22 -4.91
N LYS A 88 -14.22 -5.15 -4.11
CA LYS A 88 -15.44 -4.73 -3.43
C LYS A 88 -16.44 -4.06 -4.36
N VAL A 89 -16.01 -3.15 -5.23
CA VAL A 89 -16.91 -2.43 -6.13
C VAL A 89 -17.21 -3.20 -7.43
N GLY A 90 -16.46 -4.26 -7.74
CA GLY A 90 -16.64 -5.06 -8.96
C GLY A 90 -16.41 -4.26 -10.24
N LYS A 91 -15.64 -3.18 -10.19
CA LYS A 91 -15.36 -2.28 -11.30
C LYS A 91 -13.88 -1.99 -11.38
N ARG A 92 -13.47 -1.41 -12.51
CA ARG A 92 -12.11 -0.96 -12.70
C ARG A 92 -11.76 0.15 -11.73
N VAL A 93 -10.68 -0.01 -11.00
CA VAL A 93 -10.10 0.98 -10.10
C VAL A 93 -8.70 1.33 -10.60
N PHE A 94 -8.35 2.59 -10.49
CA PHE A 94 -7.04 3.11 -10.90
C PHE A 94 -6.25 3.53 -9.66
N THR A 95 -4.94 3.67 -9.78
CA THR A 95 -4.23 4.56 -8.84
C THR A 95 -4.51 6.01 -9.22
N VAL A 96 -4.44 6.93 -8.25
CA VAL A 96 -4.60 8.37 -8.50
C VAL A 96 -3.68 8.81 -9.63
N ASN A 97 -2.39 8.44 -9.55
CA ASN A 97 -1.40 8.78 -10.56
C ASN A 97 -1.78 8.26 -11.95
N SER A 98 -2.23 7.00 -12.03
CA SER A 98 -2.66 6.39 -13.29
C SER A 98 -3.93 7.01 -13.87
N LEU A 99 -4.89 7.42 -13.03
CA LEU A 99 -6.13 8.06 -13.49
C LEU A 99 -5.88 9.45 -14.07
N PHE A 100 -5.05 10.23 -13.37
CA PHE A 100 -4.78 11.64 -13.70
C PHE A 100 -3.55 11.84 -14.58
N GLY A 101 -2.84 10.77 -14.97
CA GLY A 101 -1.61 10.85 -15.78
C GLY A 101 -0.45 11.52 -15.04
N ILE A 102 -0.41 11.42 -13.70
CA ILE A 102 0.67 11.97 -12.88
C ILE A 102 1.85 11.01 -12.93
N MET A 103 2.97 11.45 -13.46
CA MET A 103 4.22 10.68 -13.45
C MET A 103 5.09 11.12 -12.28
N ILE A 104 5.64 10.14 -11.56
CA ILE A 104 6.56 10.38 -10.45
C ILE A 104 7.96 9.95 -10.92
N GLU A 105 8.88 10.90 -11.04
CA GLU A 105 10.31 10.59 -11.17
C GLU A 105 10.92 10.51 -9.76
N THR A 106 11.78 9.52 -9.56
CA THR A 106 12.64 9.44 -8.37
C THR A 106 14.02 9.93 -8.80
N ASP A 107 14.56 10.93 -8.15
CA ASP A 107 15.96 11.31 -8.34
C ASP A 107 16.90 10.48 -7.46
N MET A 108 18.22 10.71 -7.63
CA MET A 108 19.26 10.02 -6.87
C MET A 108 19.25 10.30 -5.37
N GLU A 109 18.59 11.38 -4.94
CA GLU A 109 18.51 11.77 -3.53
C GLU A 109 17.28 11.18 -2.83
N GLY A 110 16.49 10.35 -3.54
CA GLY A 110 15.26 9.75 -3.00
C GLY A 110 14.10 10.73 -2.92
N GLU A 111 14.27 11.96 -3.39
CA GLU A 111 13.18 12.91 -3.54
C GLU A 111 12.34 12.54 -4.77
N LYS A 112 11.04 12.40 -4.56
CA LYS A 112 10.10 12.16 -5.65
C LYS A 112 9.86 13.47 -6.38
N TYR A 113 10.44 13.63 -7.57
CA TYR A 113 10.12 14.77 -8.44
C TYR A 113 8.83 14.50 -9.21
N ASP A 114 7.89 15.43 -9.07
CA ASP A 114 6.71 15.46 -9.90
C ASP A 114 7.06 16.04 -11.28
N VAL A 115 7.15 15.16 -12.27
CA VAL A 115 7.42 15.51 -13.68
C VAL A 115 6.21 16.18 -14.35
N SER A 116 5.14 16.41 -13.58
CA SER A 116 3.82 16.82 -14.07
C SER A 116 3.79 18.06 -14.95
N LYS A 117 4.80 18.93 -14.91
CA LYS A 117 4.80 20.16 -15.73
C LYS A 117 5.32 20.01 -17.17
N LYS A 118 6.15 19.00 -17.51
CA LYS A 118 6.65 18.77 -18.87
C LYS A 118 6.18 17.46 -19.51
N ALA A 119 5.94 16.42 -18.74
CA ALA A 119 5.50 15.11 -19.22
C ALA A 119 3.97 14.97 -19.30
N ARG A 120 3.19 16.00 -18.93
CA ARG A 120 1.72 16.02 -19.03
C ARG A 120 1.13 15.69 -20.41
N ASN A 121 1.96 15.76 -21.46
CA ASN A 121 1.54 15.44 -22.82
C ASN A 121 1.83 13.98 -23.24
N LEU A 122 2.39 13.13 -22.38
CA LEU A 122 2.83 11.77 -22.72
C LEU A 122 1.99 10.67 -22.10
N ALA A 123 1.28 10.93 -20.99
CA ALA A 123 0.33 9.98 -20.45
C ALA A 123 -1.09 10.49 -20.71
N ASP A 124 -1.88 9.75 -21.49
CA ASP A 124 -3.31 10.02 -21.64
C ASP A 124 -3.98 9.96 -20.30
N ASP A 125 -4.41 11.11 -19.79
CA ASP A 125 -5.27 11.13 -18.61
C ASP A 125 -6.58 10.43 -18.95
N LYS A 126 -7.05 9.59 -18.05
CA LYS A 126 -8.23 8.72 -18.25
C LYS A 126 -9.51 9.35 -17.71
N VAL A 127 -9.43 10.55 -17.17
CA VAL A 127 -10.54 11.29 -16.61
C VAL A 127 -11.49 11.76 -17.73
N LYS A 128 -12.72 11.30 -17.70
CA LYS A 128 -13.75 11.76 -18.65
C LYS A 128 -14.40 13.06 -18.14
N PRO A 129 -14.60 14.06 -19.01
CA PRO A 129 -15.26 15.30 -18.62
C PRO A 129 -16.65 15.06 -18.02
N GLY A 130 -17.00 15.80 -16.97
CA GLY A 130 -18.29 15.70 -16.28
C GLY A 130 -18.48 14.45 -15.43
N SER A 131 -17.43 13.65 -15.21
CA SER A 131 -17.50 12.43 -14.40
C SER A 131 -17.53 12.72 -12.90
N ILE A 132 -17.95 11.70 -12.13
CA ILE A 132 -17.75 11.61 -10.68
C ILE A 132 -16.47 10.81 -10.44
N ILE A 133 -15.59 11.33 -9.62
CA ILE A 133 -14.33 10.67 -9.26
C ILE A 133 -14.35 10.39 -7.77
N ILE A 134 -14.17 9.13 -7.38
CA ILE A 134 -14.08 8.71 -5.98
C ILE A 134 -12.65 8.29 -5.73
N ILE A 135 -12.02 8.92 -4.73
CA ILE A 135 -10.64 8.62 -4.32
C ILE A 135 -10.66 8.05 -2.91
N ASP A 136 -10.32 6.76 -2.80
CA ASP A 136 -10.20 6.06 -1.49
C ASP A 136 -8.81 6.20 -0.90
N GLU A 137 -8.68 5.95 0.39
CA GLU A 137 -7.47 6.12 1.21
C GLU A 137 -6.84 7.52 1.04
N ALA A 138 -7.70 8.55 1.01
CA ALA A 138 -7.28 9.93 0.75
C ALA A 138 -6.38 10.53 1.85
N SER A 139 -6.24 9.88 3.02
CA SER A 139 -5.25 10.22 4.06
C SER A 139 -3.81 10.18 3.56
N MET A 140 -3.52 9.37 2.55
CA MET A 140 -2.20 9.21 1.95
C MET A 140 -1.96 10.16 0.76
N LEU A 141 -2.90 11.04 0.42
CA LEU A 141 -2.77 11.95 -0.71
C LEU A 141 -1.90 13.15 -0.33
N SER A 142 -0.75 13.30 -0.98
CA SER A 142 0.16 14.43 -0.75
C SER A 142 -0.44 15.75 -1.21
N VAL A 143 0.05 16.88 -0.68
CA VAL A 143 -0.36 18.24 -1.08
C VAL A 143 -0.23 18.42 -2.59
N GLN A 144 0.88 17.95 -3.18
CA GLN A 144 1.10 18.12 -4.61
C GLN A 144 0.10 17.32 -5.44
N ASN A 145 -0.11 16.03 -5.11
CA ASN A 145 -1.09 15.19 -5.80
C ASN A 145 -2.52 15.74 -5.63
N TYR A 146 -2.84 16.29 -4.45
CA TYR A 146 -4.13 16.96 -4.21
C TYR A 146 -4.32 18.14 -5.17
N ILE A 147 -3.33 19.02 -5.29
CA ILE A 147 -3.38 20.20 -6.19
C ILE A 147 -3.61 19.72 -7.64
N ASP A 148 -2.84 18.76 -8.11
CA ASP A 148 -2.96 18.25 -9.47
C ASP A 148 -4.33 17.63 -9.75
N VAL A 149 -4.85 16.85 -8.82
CA VAL A 149 -6.19 16.25 -8.87
C VAL A 149 -7.27 17.34 -8.96
N ILE A 150 -7.21 18.36 -8.10
CA ILE A 150 -8.19 19.45 -8.07
C ILE A 150 -8.16 20.27 -9.35
N LEU A 151 -6.96 20.65 -9.83
CA LEU A 151 -6.81 21.39 -11.07
C LEU A 151 -7.41 20.65 -12.26
N LYS A 152 -7.10 19.35 -12.38
CA LYS A 152 -7.60 18.52 -13.47
C LYS A 152 -9.11 18.31 -13.40
N ALA A 153 -9.65 18.10 -12.21
CA ALA A 153 -11.09 17.96 -12.02
C ALA A 153 -11.85 19.23 -12.39
N LYS A 154 -11.34 20.40 -12.00
CA LYS A 154 -11.92 21.70 -12.39
C LYS A 154 -11.87 21.89 -13.90
N GLU A 155 -10.72 21.61 -14.56
CA GLU A 155 -10.56 21.70 -16.01
C GLU A 155 -11.62 20.86 -16.73
N LYS A 156 -11.87 19.64 -16.26
CA LYS A 156 -12.82 18.68 -16.86
C LYS A 156 -14.23 18.77 -16.32
N LYS A 157 -14.52 19.72 -15.44
CA LYS A 157 -15.82 19.91 -14.78
C LYS A 157 -16.32 18.63 -14.08
N CYS A 158 -15.40 17.92 -13.41
CA CYS A 158 -15.70 16.72 -12.65
C CYS A 158 -16.09 17.04 -11.22
N LYS A 159 -16.77 16.10 -10.57
CA LYS A 159 -17.02 16.08 -9.12
C LYS A 159 -16.04 15.12 -8.46
N ILE A 160 -15.40 15.51 -7.36
CA ILE A 160 -14.51 14.63 -6.61
C ILE A 160 -15.08 14.35 -5.24
N ILE A 161 -15.06 13.09 -4.85
CA ILE A 161 -15.37 12.63 -3.50
C ILE A 161 -14.10 11.96 -2.93
N PHE A 162 -13.46 12.60 -1.97
CA PHE A 162 -12.37 12.05 -1.21
C PHE A 162 -12.92 11.22 -0.06
N ILE A 163 -12.42 10.00 0.11
CA ILE A 163 -12.82 9.10 1.19
C ILE A 163 -11.59 8.61 1.92
N GLY A 164 -11.61 8.64 3.25
CA GLY A 164 -10.49 8.16 4.06
C GLY A 164 -10.74 8.29 5.54
N ASP A 165 -9.67 8.20 6.31
CA ASP A 165 -9.69 8.34 7.77
C ASP A 165 -8.61 9.34 8.19
N SER A 166 -9.03 10.47 8.75
CA SER A 166 -8.13 11.56 9.18
C SER A 166 -7.18 11.17 10.32
N ALA A 167 -7.43 10.06 11.02
CA ALA A 167 -6.55 9.57 12.08
C ALA A 167 -5.52 8.55 11.59
N GLN A 168 -5.57 8.14 10.33
CA GLN A 168 -4.53 7.30 9.74
C GLN A 168 -3.28 8.11 9.42
N LEU A 169 -2.20 7.41 9.04
CA LEU A 169 -0.92 8.04 8.72
C LEU A 169 -1.05 9.07 7.60
N SER A 170 -0.37 10.18 7.80
CA SER A 170 -0.20 11.24 6.82
C SER A 170 0.60 10.77 5.59
N PRO A 171 0.57 11.52 4.49
CA PRO A 171 1.43 11.25 3.35
C PRO A 171 2.91 11.22 3.76
N VAL A 172 3.70 10.41 3.08
CA VAL A 172 5.15 10.31 3.34
C VAL A 172 5.79 11.69 3.12
N ASN A 173 6.66 12.09 4.04
CA ASN A 173 7.34 13.41 4.08
C ASN A 173 6.41 14.63 4.32
N GLU A 174 5.23 14.42 4.89
CA GLU A 174 4.35 15.48 5.36
C GLU A 174 4.08 15.28 6.85
N ASP A 175 4.33 16.34 7.65
CA ASP A 175 4.27 16.28 9.12
C ASP A 175 2.85 16.47 9.67
N ASP A 176 1.86 16.66 8.80
CA ASP A 176 0.50 17.02 9.21
C ASP A 176 -0.56 16.15 8.50
N ILE A 177 -1.76 16.12 9.06
CA ILE A 177 -2.92 15.44 8.48
C ILE A 177 -3.08 15.87 7.00
N SER A 178 -3.40 14.93 6.11
CA SER A 178 -3.58 15.24 4.70
C SER A 178 -4.45 16.49 4.47
N ILE A 179 -4.04 17.32 3.53
CA ILE A 179 -4.76 18.54 3.14
C ILE A 179 -6.23 18.27 2.80
N VAL A 180 -6.57 17.07 2.36
CA VAL A 180 -7.94 16.64 2.08
C VAL A 180 -8.86 16.85 3.28
N PHE A 181 -8.37 16.58 4.50
CA PHE A 181 -9.16 16.67 5.74
C PHE A 181 -9.02 18.02 6.46
N ARG A 182 -8.05 18.83 6.06
CA ARG A 182 -7.83 20.19 6.62
C ARG A 182 -8.50 21.29 5.81
N ASN A 183 -8.87 21.00 4.56
CA ASN A 183 -9.45 22.01 3.68
C ASN A 183 -10.92 22.27 4.04
N THR A 184 -11.18 23.46 4.57
CA THR A 184 -12.52 23.92 4.98
C THR A 184 -13.42 24.34 3.81
N ASP A 185 -12.87 24.46 2.59
CA ASP A 185 -13.65 24.80 1.40
C ASP A 185 -14.42 23.59 0.85
N HIS A 186 -14.13 22.40 1.34
CA HIS A 186 -14.85 21.20 0.98
C HIS A 186 -16.02 20.96 1.92
N ARG A 187 -17.14 20.52 1.36
CA ARG A 187 -18.18 19.89 2.16
C ARG A 187 -17.59 18.64 2.82
N THR A 188 -17.72 18.52 4.14
CA THR A 188 -17.18 17.39 4.89
C THR A 188 -18.30 16.63 5.58
N VAL A 189 -18.30 15.31 5.42
CA VAL A 189 -19.17 14.36 6.14
C VAL A 189 -18.30 13.50 7.02
N GLU A 190 -18.71 13.32 8.27
CA GLU A 190 -17.99 12.45 9.20
C GLU A 190 -18.83 11.23 9.56
N LEU A 191 -18.21 10.04 9.49
CA LEU A 191 -18.79 8.75 9.87
C LEU A 191 -18.07 8.24 11.11
N THR A 192 -18.75 8.29 12.25
CA THR A 192 -18.20 7.84 13.54
C THR A 192 -18.83 6.53 14.03
N LYS A 193 -20.04 6.19 13.51
CA LYS A 193 -20.75 4.97 13.94
C LYS A 193 -20.14 3.73 13.27
N VAL A 194 -19.41 2.95 14.04
CA VAL A 194 -18.84 1.70 13.60
C VAL A 194 -19.91 0.63 13.44
N MET A 195 -19.85 -0.16 12.36
CA MET A 195 -20.86 -1.14 11.94
C MET A 195 -20.50 -2.59 12.32
N ARG A 196 -19.40 -2.81 13.02
CA ARG A 196 -19.04 -4.14 13.55
C ARG A 196 -19.94 -4.45 14.74
N THR A 197 -20.64 -5.57 14.68
CA THR A 197 -21.74 -5.92 15.59
C THR A 197 -21.32 -6.64 16.86
N ASP A 198 -20.04 -6.94 17.04
CA ASP A 198 -19.58 -7.71 18.19
C ASP A 198 -18.85 -6.80 19.19
N ASP A 199 -18.98 -7.08 20.49
CA ASP A 199 -18.12 -6.52 21.55
C ASP A 199 -16.67 -6.72 21.13
N ASN A 200 -16.07 -5.65 20.62
CA ASN A 200 -14.80 -5.78 19.95
C ASN A 200 -13.75 -4.93 20.65
N ALA A 201 -13.03 -5.56 21.57
CA ALA A 201 -11.91 -4.93 22.29
C ALA A 201 -10.93 -4.18 21.36
N ILE A 202 -10.76 -4.64 20.11
CA ILE A 202 -9.95 -3.97 19.10
C ILE A 202 -10.54 -2.60 18.72
N LEU A 203 -11.86 -2.51 18.65
CA LEU A 203 -12.54 -1.26 18.35
C LEU A 203 -12.42 -0.27 19.50
N ASP A 204 -12.62 -0.74 20.74
CA ASP A 204 -12.49 0.08 21.94
C ASP A 204 -11.07 0.59 22.08
N GLU A 205 -10.08 -0.28 21.87
CA GLU A 205 -8.67 0.08 21.87
C GLU A 205 -8.33 1.10 20.78
N SER A 206 -8.79 0.88 19.55
CA SER A 206 -8.55 1.82 18.46
C SER A 206 -9.23 3.16 18.71
N THR A 207 -10.37 3.18 19.38
CA THR A 207 -11.10 4.40 19.76
C THR A 207 -10.34 5.15 20.86
N ALA A 208 -9.81 4.47 21.85
CA ALA A 208 -8.97 5.06 22.90
C ALA A 208 -7.72 5.70 22.28
N VAL A 209 -7.00 4.97 21.44
CA VAL A 209 -5.83 5.52 20.73
C VAL A 209 -6.20 6.73 19.89
N ARG A 210 -7.34 6.69 19.18
CA ARG A 210 -7.80 7.80 18.35
C ARG A 210 -8.09 9.06 19.17
N ASN A 211 -8.70 8.91 20.33
CA ASN A 211 -9.08 10.04 21.18
C ASN A 211 -7.86 10.54 21.99
N ASP A 212 -7.22 9.66 22.72
CA ASP A 212 -6.25 10.00 23.76
C ASP A 212 -4.79 9.91 23.29
N GLY A 213 -4.52 9.22 22.17
CA GLY A 213 -3.18 8.99 21.62
C GLY A 213 -2.41 7.86 22.30
N HIS A 214 -3.02 7.19 23.27
CA HIS A 214 -2.43 6.14 24.08
C HIS A 214 -3.29 4.87 24.03
N TYR A 215 -2.65 3.73 24.25
CA TYR A 215 -3.33 2.47 24.50
C TYR A 215 -3.99 2.48 25.89
N THR A 216 -5.01 1.63 26.08
CA THR A 216 -5.66 1.46 27.39
C THR A 216 -4.77 0.74 28.38
N TYR A 217 -3.85 -0.11 27.90
CA TYR A 217 -3.01 -1.04 28.64
C TYR A 217 -3.80 -2.09 29.44
N GLU A 218 -5.06 -2.27 29.14
CA GLU A 218 -5.93 -3.29 29.72
C GLU A 218 -6.12 -4.46 28.74
N THR A 219 -5.90 -5.68 29.23
CA THR A 219 -6.10 -6.89 28.41
C THR A 219 -7.57 -7.29 28.41
N HIS A 220 -8.15 -7.34 27.20
CA HIS A 220 -9.53 -7.77 26.95
C HIS A 220 -9.53 -8.85 25.88
N ILE A 221 -9.60 -10.11 26.32
CA ILE A 221 -9.66 -11.28 25.43
C ILE A 221 -10.91 -12.12 25.76
N ASN A 222 -11.54 -12.69 24.74
CA ASN A 222 -12.64 -13.62 24.90
C ASN A 222 -12.14 -15.06 25.16
N GLU A 223 -13.07 -16.01 25.31
CA GLU A 223 -12.75 -17.42 25.53
C GLU A 223 -11.94 -18.08 24.41
N GLU A 224 -12.05 -17.56 23.18
CA GLU A 224 -11.27 -18.01 22.00
C GLU A 224 -9.85 -17.42 21.97
N GLY A 225 -9.56 -16.44 22.85
CA GLY A 225 -8.32 -15.69 22.90
C GLY A 225 -8.23 -14.59 21.83
N ASP A 226 -9.38 -14.17 21.29
CA ASP A 226 -9.50 -13.03 20.39
C ASP A 226 -9.71 -11.75 21.21
N GLY A 227 -9.25 -10.60 20.70
CA GLY A 227 -9.36 -9.30 21.38
C GLY A 227 -8.02 -8.57 21.46
N VAL A 228 -7.76 -7.89 22.57
CA VAL A 228 -6.52 -7.14 22.81
C VAL A 228 -5.77 -7.75 24.00
N LYS A 229 -4.51 -8.12 23.80
CA LYS A 229 -3.60 -8.65 24.83
C LYS A 229 -2.34 -7.78 24.88
N TYR A 230 -1.98 -7.37 26.09
CA TYR A 230 -0.70 -6.72 26.35
C TYR A 230 0.34 -7.73 26.83
N ILE A 231 1.56 -7.59 26.38
CA ILE A 231 2.69 -8.47 26.71
C ILE A 231 3.88 -7.58 27.09
N ASN A 232 4.44 -7.80 28.27
CA ASN A 232 5.65 -7.10 28.67
C ASN A 232 6.79 -7.46 27.71
N ASN A 233 7.59 -6.47 27.30
CA ASN A 233 8.70 -6.66 26.37
C ASN A 233 9.80 -7.58 26.90
N THR A 234 9.87 -7.80 28.23
CA THR A 234 10.78 -8.75 28.87
C THR A 234 10.23 -10.18 28.90
N ASP A 235 8.92 -10.38 28.66
CA ASP A 235 8.29 -11.69 28.58
C ASP A 235 8.49 -12.33 27.19
N VAL A 236 9.71 -12.81 26.97
CA VAL A 236 10.07 -13.49 25.72
C VAL A 236 9.19 -14.72 25.46
N ASN A 237 8.80 -15.44 26.51
CA ASN A 237 7.97 -16.63 26.36
C ASN A 237 6.56 -16.26 25.89
N GLY A 238 5.94 -15.23 26.46
CA GLY A 238 4.62 -14.74 26.05
C GLY A 238 4.62 -14.24 24.59
N ILE A 239 5.70 -13.58 24.16
CA ILE A 239 5.87 -13.14 22.76
C ILE A 239 5.98 -14.36 21.82
N LEU A 240 6.79 -15.35 22.19
CA LEU A 240 6.97 -16.56 21.40
C LEU A 240 5.69 -17.40 21.35
N GLU A 241 4.92 -17.46 22.43
CA GLU A 241 3.62 -18.16 22.48
C GLU A 241 2.63 -17.58 21.46
N VAL A 242 2.54 -16.24 21.32
CA VAL A 242 1.68 -15.61 20.32
C VAL A 242 2.15 -15.95 18.90
N ILE A 243 3.46 -15.93 18.66
CA ILE A 243 4.01 -16.31 17.35
C ILE A 243 3.67 -17.78 17.05
N ASP A 244 3.93 -18.70 18.00
CA ASP A 244 3.67 -20.13 17.85
C ASP A 244 2.20 -20.44 17.57
N LYS A 245 1.31 -19.73 18.29
CA LYS A 245 -0.15 -19.92 18.15
C LYS A 245 -0.64 -19.60 16.74
N HIS A 246 -0.04 -18.63 16.06
CA HIS A 246 -0.59 -18.08 14.82
C HIS A 246 0.26 -18.33 13.57
N ILE A 247 1.53 -18.71 13.73
CA ILE A 247 2.46 -18.77 12.60
C ILE A 247 2.09 -19.84 11.57
N ASP A 248 1.59 -20.99 12.01
CA ASP A 248 1.21 -22.08 11.11
C ASP A 248 0.03 -21.71 10.19
N GLY A 249 -0.85 -20.82 10.63
CA GLY A 249 -1.96 -20.33 9.82
C GLY A 249 -1.53 -19.54 8.58
N LEU A 250 -0.26 -19.09 8.52
CA LEU A 250 0.30 -18.43 7.33
C LEU A 250 0.46 -19.37 6.13
N LYS A 251 0.49 -20.69 6.36
CA LYS A 251 0.56 -21.69 5.29
C LYS A 251 -0.73 -21.74 4.47
N ASP A 252 -1.86 -21.47 5.13
CA ASP A 252 -3.19 -21.53 4.53
C ASP A 252 -3.74 -20.15 4.12
N ASP A 253 -3.35 -19.09 4.84
CA ASP A 253 -3.77 -17.71 4.58
C ASP A 253 -2.58 -16.74 4.83
N PRO A 254 -2.02 -16.13 3.79
CA PRO A 254 -0.93 -15.16 3.93
C PRO A 254 -1.28 -13.96 4.82
N ASN A 255 -2.59 -13.69 5.03
CA ASN A 255 -3.07 -12.62 5.89
C ASN A 255 -3.49 -13.10 7.29
N HIS A 256 -3.21 -14.35 7.65
CA HIS A 256 -3.58 -14.91 8.95
C HIS A 256 -2.89 -14.19 10.12
N PHE A 257 -1.59 -13.97 10.01
CA PHE A 257 -0.78 -13.36 11.08
C PHE A 257 0.24 -12.36 10.54
N ARG A 258 0.50 -11.28 11.30
CA ARG A 258 1.52 -10.31 10.95
C ARG A 258 2.15 -9.65 12.16
N VAL A 259 3.48 -9.49 12.14
CA VAL A 259 4.18 -8.66 13.13
C VAL A 259 4.33 -7.24 12.58
N LEU A 260 3.86 -6.25 13.35
CA LEU A 260 3.86 -4.84 12.96
C LEU A 260 4.87 -4.06 13.83
N THR A 261 5.74 -3.32 13.16
CA THR A 261 6.79 -2.56 13.83
C THR A 261 7.01 -1.21 13.12
N TYR A 262 7.79 -0.30 13.70
CA TYR A 262 8.00 1.02 13.10
C TYR A 262 9.19 1.06 12.15
N THR A 263 10.33 0.46 12.56
CA THR A 263 11.59 0.58 11.81
C THR A 263 11.86 -0.62 10.91
N ASN A 264 12.49 -0.37 9.74
CA ASN A 264 12.91 -1.44 8.83
C ASN A 264 13.95 -2.37 9.47
N ALA A 265 14.81 -1.86 10.35
CA ALA A 265 15.79 -2.68 11.06
C ALA A 265 15.11 -3.74 11.96
N ASN A 266 14.00 -3.38 12.63
CA ASN A 266 13.25 -4.35 13.41
C ASN A 266 12.45 -5.32 12.52
N VAL A 267 11.94 -4.87 11.38
CA VAL A 267 11.32 -5.77 10.38
C VAL A 267 12.30 -6.88 9.99
N GLU A 268 13.52 -6.51 9.63
CA GLU A 268 14.55 -7.47 9.21
C GLU A 268 14.89 -8.46 10.32
N LYS A 269 15.17 -7.95 11.53
CA LYS A 269 15.47 -8.76 12.70
C LYS A 269 14.35 -9.76 13.03
N LEU A 270 13.10 -9.31 12.99
CA LEU A 270 11.93 -10.13 13.28
C LEU A 270 11.70 -11.19 12.20
N ASN A 271 11.85 -10.84 10.93
CA ASN A 271 11.76 -11.79 9.83
C ASN A 271 12.79 -12.93 9.99
N GLN A 272 14.06 -12.59 10.26
CA GLN A 272 15.11 -13.59 10.47
C GLN A 272 14.86 -14.46 11.71
N MET A 273 14.39 -13.86 12.82
CA MET A 273 14.08 -14.60 14.05
C MET A 273 12.95 -15.61 13.82
N ILE A 274 11.87 -15.19 13.14
CA ILE A 274 10.72 -16.04 12.86
C ILE A 274 11.11 -17.17 11.91
N ARG A 275 11.86 -16.88 10.84
CA ARG A 275 12.38 -17.90 9.90
C ARG A 275 13.17 -18.99 10.61
N LYS A 276 14.12 -18.56 11.47
CA LYS A 276 14.95 -19.49 12.26
C LYS A 276 14.08 -20.36 13.19
N LYS A 277 13.05 -19.76 13.80
CA LYS A 277 12.12 -20.50 14.69
C LYS A 277 11.30 -21.55 13.91
N LEU A 278 10.92 -21.24 12.68
CA LEU A 278 10.21 -22.17 11.79
C LEU A 278 11.10 -23.26 11.19
N GLY A 279 12.41 -23.21 11.45
CA GLY A 279 13.37 -24.17 10.93
C GLY A 279 13.76 -23.94 9.47
N TYR A 280 13.46 -22.76 8.91
CA TYR A 280 13.98 -22.40 7.58
C TYR A 280 15.47 -22.11 7.66
N GLU A 281 16.25 -22.88 6.92
CA GLU A 281 17.69 -22.72 6.82
C GLU A 281 18.07 -22.00 5.52
N GLY A 282 19.20 -21.29 5.56
CA GLY A 282 19.68 -20.53 4.41
C GLY A 282 19.01 -19.15 4.30
N LEU A 283 19.39 -18.43 3.25
CA LEU A 283 19.09 -17.00 3.09
C LEU A 283 18.03 -16.73 2.01
N ASN A 284 17.79 -17.73 1.15
CA ASN A 284 16.82 -17.64 0.06
C ASN A 284 15.41 -18.00 0.53
N PRO A 285 14.36 -17.43 -0.07
CA PRO A 285 12.99 -17.83 0.19
C PRO A 285 12.78 -19.32 -0.11
N GLN A 286 12.02 -19.97 0.76
CA GLN A 286 11.66 -21.39 0.63
C GLN A 286 10.14 -21.51 0.47
N LYS A 287 9.69 -22.64 -0.09
CA LYS A 287 8.27 -22.91 -0.33
C LYS A 287 7.43 -22.72 0.93
N GLY A 288 6.35 -21.93 0.81
CA GLY A 288 5.41 -21.61 1.87
C GLY A 288 5.79 -20.37 2.68
N GLU A 289 6.96 -19.74 2.44
CA GLU A 289 7.33 -18.53 3.15
C GLU A 289 6.56 -17.31 2.62
N PRO A 290 6.00 -16.47 3.50
CA PRO A 290 5.39 -15.21 3.10
C PRO A 290 6.47 -14.22 2.66
N LEU A 291 6.20 -13.55 1.54
CA LEU A 291 7.03 -12.50 0.97
C LEU A 291 6.24 -11.19 0.92
N MET A 292 6.96 -10.08 0.95
CA MET A 292 6.40 -8.74 0.84
C MET A 292 7.13 -7.95 -0.23
N SER A 293 6.38 -7.36 -1.14
CA SER A 293 6.93 -6.45 -2.13
C SER A 293 7.15 -5.05 -1.55
N TYR A 294 8.27 -4.44 -1.93
CA TYR A 294 8.68 -3.08 -1.53
C TYR A 294 8.62 -2.07 -2.67
N SER A 295 8.57 -2.54 -3.92
CA SER A 295 8.40 -1.71 -5.11
C SER A 295 7.60 -2.44 -6.18
N ASN A 296 7.07 -1.71 -7.16
CA ASN A 296 6.49 -2.33 -8.35
C ASN A 296 7.61 -2.87 -9.23
N TRP A 297 7.38 -4.04 -9.86
CA TRP A 297 8.34 -4.66 -10.76
C TRP A 297 7.64 -5.46 -11.86
N GLY A 298 8.34 -5.66 -12.99
CA GLY A 298 7.86 -6.45 -14.11
C GLY A 298 6.76 -5.73 -14.90
N TYR A 299 7.17 -4.97 -15.88
CA TYR A 299 6.26 -4.25 -16.76
C TYR A 299 5.59 -5.20 -17.76
N ILE A 300 4.26 -5.38 -17.67
CA ILE A 300 3.50 -6.26 -18.58
C ILE A 300 3.00 -5.48 -19.82
N GLY A 301 2.93 -4.16 -19.77
CA GLY A 301 2.50 -3.31 -20.90
C GLY A 301 1.56 -2.18 -20.52
N TYR A 302 1.32 -1.27 -21.49
CA TYR A 302 0.27 -0.25 -21.38
C TYR A 302 -1.07 -0.88 -21.76
N GLY A 303 -1.78 -1.41 -20.78
CA GLY A 303 -3.19 -1.75 -20.98
C GLY A 303 -4.01 -0.46 -21.14
N PRO A 304 -5.27 -0.56 -21.59
CA PRO A 304 -6.19 0.60 -21.64
C PRO A 304 -6.37 1.28 -20.28
N SER A 305 -5.81 0.74 -19.21
CA SER A 305 -5.88 1.20 -17.80
C SER A 305 -4.60 1.82 -17.26
N GLY A 306 -3.50 1.81 -18.00
CA GLY A 306 -2.18 2.24 -17.55
C GLY A 306 -1.20 1.09 -17.40
N THR A 307 -0.09 1.38 -16.79
CA THR A 307 0.97 0.41 -16.51
C THR A 307 0.46 -0.73 -15.65
N ILE A 308 0.70 -1.96 -16.08
CA ILE A 308 0.42 -3.17 -15.34
C ILE A 308 1.77 -3.74 -14.91
N TYR A 309 1.92 -4.03 -13.62
CA TYR A 309 3.11 -4.65 -13.06
C TYR A 309 2.83 -6.11 -12.69
N SER A 310 3.83 -6.98 -12.84
CA SER A 310 3.76 -8.37 -12.36
C SER A 310 3.79 -8.42 -10.83
N VAL A 311 4.65 -7.62 -10.22
CA VAL A 311 4.75 -7.49 -8.77
C VAL A 311 4.32 -6.09 -8.34
N ILE A 312 3.39 -6.01 -7.39
CA ILE A 312 2.77 -4.76 -6.93
C ILE A 312 3.33 -4.36 -5.57
N ASN A 313 3.74 -3.11 -5.42
CA ASN A 313 4.26 -2.59 -4.16
C ASN A 313 3.25 -2.74 -3.00
N SER A 314 3.76 -3.21 -1.86
CA SER A 314 3.00 -3.50 -0.64
C SER A 314 1.99 -4.66 -0.76
N GLU A 315 2.07 -5.48 -1.82
CA GLU A 315 1.35 -6.74 -1.92
C GLU A 315 2.13 -7.86 -1.19
N ALA A 316 1.38 -8.80 -0.61
CA ALA A 316 1.93 -10.01 0.02
C ALA A 316 1.86 -11.17 -0.97
N TYR A 317 2.94 -11.93 -1.04
CA TYR A 317 3.09 -13.13 -1.87
C TYR A 317 3.48 -14.31 -1.00
N THR A 318 3.27 -15.52 -1.50
CA THR A 318 3.81 -16.75 -0.92
C THR A 318 4.85 -17.32 -1.87
N CYS A 319 6.00 -17.72 -1.37
CA CYS A 319 6.99 -18.44 -2.16
C CYS A 319 6.47 -19.84 -2.47
N ASP A 320 6.27 -20.18 -3.74
CA ASP A 320 5.88 -21.54 -4.16
C ASP A 320 7.10 -22.45 -4.41
N GLY A 321 8.28 -21.88 -4.51
CA GLY A 321 9.56 -22.60 -4.55
C GLY A 321 10.59 -21.98 -5.47
N VAL A 322 11.79 -22.54 -5.40
CA VAL A 322 12.88 -22.27 -6.33
C VAL A 322 12.74 -23.20 -7.52
N LYS A 323 12.66 -22.65 -8.73
CA LYS A 323 12.62 -23.43 -9.98
C LYS A 323 14.00 -23.83 -10.44
N GLU A 324 14.90 -22.85 -10.52
CA GLU A 324 16.30 -23.07 -10.91
C GLU A 324 17.20 -21.99 -10.35
N GLU A 325 18.51 -22.29 -10.30
CA GLU A 325 19.56 -21.34 -10.04
C GLU A 325 20.50 -21.32 -11.24
N ARG A 326 20.84 -20.15 -11.77
CA ARG A 326 21.69 -20.02 -12.95
C ARG A 326 22.57 -18.78 -12.90
N ASP A 327 23.69 -18.88 -13.61
CA ASP A 327 24.55 -17.72 -13.86
C ASP A 327 24.28 -17.20 -15.27
N GLU A 328 23.85 -15.94 -15.37
CA GLU A 328 23.59 -15.29 -16.65
C GLU A 328 24.54 -14.12 -16.89
N ASN A 329 24.98 -13.96 -18.14
CA ASN A 329 25.73 -12.80 -18.55
C ASN A 329 24.84 -11.56 -18.56
N VAL A 330 25.28 -10.49 -17.92
CA VAL A 330 24.57 -9.20 -17.92
C VAL A 330 24.37 -8.67 -19.34
N ARG A 331 25.31 -8.90 -20.25
CA ARG A 331 25.21 -8.52 -21.66
C ARG A 331 24.04 -9.17 -22.39
N ASP A 332 23.79 -10.45 -22.12
CA ASP A 332 22.71 -11.19 -22.79
C ASP A 332 21.33 -10.75 -22.32
N MET A 333 21.26 -10.18 -21.14
CA MET A 333 20.03 -9.72 -20.48
C MET A 333 19.73 -8.25 -20.79
N ILE A 334 20.77 -7.41 -20.93
CA ILE A 334 20.63 -5.97 -21.20
C ILE A 334 21.32 -5.65 -22.52
N THR A 335 20.63 -5.92 -23.63
CA THR A 335 21.13 -5.78 -25.02
C THR A 335 21.54 -4.36 -25.42
N TYR A 336 21.45 -3.36 -24.53
CA TYR A 336 21.59 -1.94 -24.85
C TYR A 336 22.62 -1.17 -24.01
N THR A 337 23.49 -1.85 -23.26
CA THR A 337 24.53 -1.13 -22.51
C THR A 337 25.72 -0.81 -23.42
N ASP A 338 26.08 0.47 -23.54
CA ASP A 338 27.29 0.92 -24.25
C ASP A 338 28.56 0.83 -23.37
N GLN A 339 28.48 0.17 -22.21
CA GLN A 339 29.61 0.05 -21.29
C GLN A 339 30.35 -1.29 -21.47
N PRO A 340 31.59 -1.28 -21.98
CA PRO A 340 32.41 -2.49 -22.12
C PRO A 340 32.68 -3.22 -20.82
N LEU A 341 32.53 -2.53 -19.69
CA LEU A 341 32.80 -3.07 -18.34
C LEU A 341 31.82 -4.15 -17.90
N LEU A 342 30.65 -4.28 -18.52
CA LEU A 342 29.62 -5.25 -18.14
C LEU A 342 29.65 -6.52 -19.01
N ASP A 343 30.50 -6.56 -20.04
CA ASP A 343 30.53 -7.64 -21.02
C ASP A 343 30.93 -9.02 -20.46
N ASP A 344 31.66 -9.04 -19.32
CA ASP A 344 32.17 -10.26 -18.71
C ASP A 344 31.53 -10.57 -17.32
N TYR A 345 30.57 -9.76 -16.88
CA TYR A 345 29.95 -9.99 -15.59
C TYR A 345 28.80 -11.00 -15.66
N LYS A 346 28.84 -11.98 -14.76
CA LYS A 346 27.78 -12.98 -14.57
C LYS A 346 27.05 -12.71 -13.28
N LEU A 347 25.73 -12.61 -13.34
CA LEU A 347 24.86 -12.56 -12.19
C LEU A 347 24.37 -13.94 -11.82
N HIS A 348 24.41 -14.28 -10.55
CA HIS A 348 23.76 -15.45 -10.01
C HIS A 348 22.28 -15.12 -9.75
N ILE A 349 21.38 -15.80 -10.44
CA ILE A 349 19.94 -15.58 -10.42
C ILE A 349 19.25 -16.81 -9.86
N ILE A 350 18.29 -16.56 -8.98
CA ILE A 350 17.44 -17.59 -8.39
C ILE A 350 16.03 -17.38 -8.97
N GLU A 351 15.62 -18.27 -9.87
CA GLU A 351 14.25 -18.22 -10.42
C GLU A 351 13.26 -18.72 -9.37
N LEU A 352 12.43 -17.80 -8.87
CA LEU A 352 11.38 -18.10 -7.89
C LEU A 352 10.02 -18.15 -8.58
N GLU A 353 9.16 -19.06 -8.14
CA GLU A 353 7.72 -18.95 -8.35
C GLU A 353 7.10 -18.36 -7.08
N ILE A 354 6.37 -17.26 -7.23
CA ILE A 354 5.61 -16.62 -6.15
C ILE A 354 4.14 -16.60 -6.51
N GLU A 355 3.28 -16.70 -5.51
CA GLU A 355 1.82 -16.71 -5.65
C GLU A 355 1.22 -15.51 -4.94
N ASP A 356 0.33 -14.79 -5.59
CA ASP A 356 -0.38 -13.65 -5.02
C ASP A 356 -1.59 -14.07 -4.18
N SER A 357 -2.31 -13.09 -3.62
CA SER A 357 -3.51 -13.32 -2.78
C SER A 357 -4.70 -13.91 -3.56
N LEU A 358 -4.65 -13.92 -4.88
CA LEU A 358 -5.70 -14.48 -5.77
C LEU A 358 -5.34 -15.89 -6.27
N GLY A 359 -4.16 -16.42 -5.92
CA GLY A 359 -3.63 -17.68 -6.39
C GLY A 359 -2.99 -17.60 -7.78
N GLU A 360 -2.71 -16.40 -8.29
CA GLU A 360 -1.97 -16.22 -9.53
C GLU A 360 -0.48 -16.42 -9.29
N LYS A 361 0.15 -17.27 -10.11
CA LYS A 361 1.58 -17.59 -10.01
C LYS A 361 2.40 -16.72 -10.94
N ILE A 362 3.49 -16.19 -10.42
CA ILE A 362 4.40 -15.30 -11.10
C ILE A 362 5.83 -15.84 -10.96
N GLU A 363 6.54 -15.97 -12.08
CA GLU A 363 7.96 -16.28 -12.09
C GLU A 363 8.77 -15.00 -11.99
N VAL A 364 9.74 -14.97 -11.06
CA VAL A 364 10.57 -13.79 -10.80
C VAL A 364 12.04 -14.17 -10.65
N PRO A 365 12.97 -13.41 -11.29
CA PRO A 365 14.40 -13.66 -11.24
C PRO A 365 15.03 -12.96 -10.04
N LEU A 366 15.05 -13.61 -8.87
CA LEU A 366 15.65 -13.03 -7.68
C LEU A 366 17.17 -12.90 -7.82
N ILE A 367 17.66 -11.68 -7.69
CA ILE A 367 19.07 -11.35 -7.55
C ILE A 367 19.37 -11.14 -6.07
N ASP A 368 20.01 -12.12 -5.44
CA ASP A 368 20.40 -12.01 -4.03
C ASP A 368 21.60 -11.07 -3.89
N VAL A 369 21.32 -9.82 -3.54
CA VAL A 369 22.32 -8.80 -3.22
C VAL A 369 22.62 -8.72 -1.73
N LYS A 370 21.81 -9.37 -0.90
CA LYS A 370 21.93 -9.37 0.56
C LYS A 370 23.10 -10.24 0.99
N ASN A 371 23.25 -11.40 0.36
CA ASN A 371 24.19 -12.43 0.75
C ASN A 371 25.27 -12.71 -0.30
N ASN A 372 25.09 -12.23 -1.53
CA ASN A 372 26.04 -12.38 -2.63
C ASN A 372 26.70 -11.04 -2.96
N HIS A 373 27.93 -10.86 -2.49
CA HIS A 373 28.71 -9.63 -2.68
C HIS A 373 28.98 -9.34 -4.17
N HIS A 374 29.22 -10.37 -4.96
CA HIS A 374 29.46 -10.22 -6.40
C HIS A 374 28.21 -9.69 -7.12
N ASN A 375 27.04 -10.25 -6.82
CA ASN A 375 25.77 -9.72 -7.35
C ASN A 375 25.58 -8.26 -6.94
N ARG A 376 25.90 -7.92 -5.68
CA ARG A 376 25.78 -6.53 -5.19
C ARG A 376 26.64 -5.56 -5.99
N GLU A 377 27.88 -5.90 -6.30
CA GLU A 377 28.79 -5.06 -7.10
C GLU A 377 28.24 -4.82 -8.51
N ILE A 378 27.71 -5.85 -9.15
CA ILE A 378 27.12 -5.74 -10.48
C ILE A 378 25.85 -4.87 -10.44
N VAL A 379 24.98 -5.07 -9.46
CA VAL A 379 23.76 -4.25 -9.30
C VAL A 379 24.11 -2.79 -9.05
N VAL A 380 25.19 -2.49 -8.29
CA VAL A 380 25.70 -1.12 -8.13
C VAL A 380 26.08 -0.53 -9.50
N ALA A 381 26.81 -1.27 -10.32
CA ALA A 381 27.21 -0.79 -11.65
C ALA A 381 26.00 -0.52 -12.56
N LEU A 382 25.02 -1.41 -12.56
CA LEU A 382 23.76 -1.25 -13.30
C LEU A 382 22.93 -0.06 -12.83
N ALA A 383 22.86 0.14 -11.51
CA ALA A 383 22.17 1.29 -10.93
C ALA A 383 22.84 2.62 -11.34
N TYR A 384 24.17 2.68 -11.36
CA TYR A 384 24.89 3.86 -11.87
C TYR A 384 24.63 4.09 -13.37
N GLU A 385 24.56 3.03 -14.18
CA GLU A 385 24.21 3.17 -15.60
C GLU A 385 22.79 3.74 -15.76
N LYS A 386 21.82 3.27 -14.97
CA LYS A 386 20.47 3.82 -14.96
C LYS A 386 20.46 5.32 -14.66
N VAL A 387 21.22 5.73 -13.65
CA VAL A 387 21.41 7.15 -13.31
C VAL A 387 22.03 7.94 -14.44
N HIS A 388 23.06 7.39 -15.07
CA HIS A 388 23.70 8.02 -16.23
C HIS A 388 22.69 8.23 -17.38
N GLN A 389 21.86 7.24 -17.69
CA GLN A 389 20.84 7.35 -18.71
C GLN A 389 19.75 8.39 -18.34
N TRP A 390 19.35 8.52 -17.07
CA TRP A 390 18.45 9.57 -16.60
C TRP A 390 19.05 10.97 -16.80
N ASN A 391 20.33 11.17 -16.47
CA ASN A 391 21.02 12.46 -16.69
C ASN A 391 21.10 12.81 -18.16
N ARG A 392 21.41 11.84 -19.05
CA ARG A 392 21.34 12.03 -20.49
C ARG A 392 19.94 12.41 -20.95
N TYR A 393 18.91 11.69 -20.52
CA TYR A 393 17.50 11.98 -20.85
C TYR A 393 17.12 13.44 -20.55
N ARG A 394 17.56 13.96 -19.43
CA ARG A 394 17.28 15.35 -19.00
C ARG A 394 17.95 16.40 -19.90
N THR A 395 19.11 16.10 -20.45
CA THR A 395 19.90 17.05 -21.26
C THR A 395 19.61 16.98 -22.77
N LEU A 396 19.02 15.87 -23.24
CA LEU A 396 18.71 15.68 -24.66
C LEU A 396 17.49 16.52 -25.09
N GLU A 397 17.54 17.04 -26.34
CA GLU A 397 16.40 17.77 -26.92
C GLU A 397 15.56 16.87 -27.85
N GLN A 398 16.20 15.94 -28.54
CA GLN A 398 15.54 15.10 -29.53
C GLN A 398 14.72 13.97 -28.88
N LYS A 399 13.45 13.85 -29.31
CA LYS A 399 12.51 12.84 -28.79
C LYS A 399 13.02 11.41 -28.97
N LEU A 400 13.64 11.09 -30.09
CA LEU A 400 14.13 9.74 -30.37
C LEU A 400 15.26 9.31 -29.42
N ASP A 401 16.19 10.24 -29.13
CA ASP A 401 17.29 9.93 -28.20
C ASP A 401 16.81 9.82 -26.76
N LYS A 402 15.79 10.59 -26.37
CA LYS A 402 15.09 10.41 -25.10
C LYS A 402 14.45 9.04 -24.98
N LEU A 403 13.78 8.56 -26.04
CA LEU A 403 13.18 7.23 -26.04
C LEU A 403 14.24 6.13 -25.85
N LYS A 404 15.39 6.23 -26.48
CA LYS A 404 16.50 5.27 -26.30
C LYS A 404 17.00 5.24 -24.84
N CYS A 405 17.10 6.40 -24.18
CA CYS A 405 17.46 6.43 -22.75
C CYS A 405 16.39 5.74 -21.90
N LEU A 406 15.10 5.97 -22.16
CA LEU A 406 14.00 5.32 -21.45
C LEU A 406 13.98 3.81 -21.68
N GLU A 407 14.23 3.35 -22.91
CA GLU A 407 14.33 1.91 -23.22
C GLU A 407 15.43 1.23 -22.39
N LYS A 408 16.60 1.87 -22.27
CA LYS A 408 17.72 1.37 -21.46
C LYS A 408 17.36 1.35 -19.96
N ILE A 409 16.76 2.43 -19.44
CA ILE A 409 16.32 2.54 -18.05
C ILE A 409 15.32 1.44 -17.73
N ASN A 410 14.30 1.27 -18.58
CA ASN A 410 13.28 0.24 -18.39
C ASN A 410 13.88 -1.17 -18.44
N ALA A 411 14.80 -1.44 -19.36
CA ALA A 411 15.48 -2.73 -19.44
C ALA A 411 16.25 -3.07 -18.15
N ILE A 412 16.90 -2.08 -17.53
CA ILE A 412 17.58 -2.26 -16.25
C ILE A 412 16.55 -2.48 -15.12
N ASP A 413 15.46 -1.69 -15.07
CA ASP A 413 14.43 -1.79 -14.03
C ASP A 413 13.65 -3.11 -14.13
N ASP A 414 13.34 -3.58 -15.34
CA ASP A 414 12.65 -4.85 -15.56
C ASP A 414 13.51 -6.05 -15.17
N PHE A 415 14.83 -5.87 -15.15
CA PHE A 415 15.77 -6.91 -14.77
C PHE A 415 16.05 -6.94 -13.27
N LEU A 416 16.16 -5.79 -12.60
CA LEU A 416 16.64 -5.70 -11.20
C LEU A 416 15.57 -6.11 -10.18
N PHE A 417 15.39 -7.43 -9.97
CA PHE A 417 14.55 -7.98 -8.91
C PHE A 417 15.40 -8.36 -7.68
N VAL A 418 15.66 -7.39 -6.82
CA VAL A 418 16.63 -7.50 -5.71
C VAL A 418 15.94 -7.62 -4.34
N ASN A 419 16.59 -8.32 -3.40
CA ASN A 419 16.12 -8.59 -2.04
C ASN A 419 16.66 -7.63 -0.97
N ASP A 420 17.47 -6.65 -1.32
CA ASP A 420 17.98 -5.64 -0.39
C ASP A 420 18.19 -4.29 -1.06
N ASN A 421 18.22 -3.24 -0.26
CA ASN A 421 18.58 -1.90 -0.70
C ASN A 421 20.07 -1.83 -1.04
N VAL A 422 20.38 -1.22 -2.17
CA VAL A 422 21.77 -0.99 -2.61
C VAL A 422 22.07 0.49 -2.54
N TYR A 423 23.13 0.82 -1.81
CA TYR A 423 23.59 2.17 -1.59
C TYR A 423 24.94 2.37 -2.28
N ASP A 424 25.21 3.59 -2.72
CA ASP A 424 26.52 3.97 -3.24
C ASP A 424 27.56 4.17 -2.11
N GLN A 425 28.77 4.53 -2.51
CA GLN A 425 29.88 4.80 -1.57
C GLN A 425 29.64 6.00 -0.64
N TYR A 426 28.65 6.85 -0.94
CA TYR A 426 28.28 8.01 -0.14
C TYR A 426 27.04 7.75 0.72
N GLY A 427 26.48 6.53 0.69
CA GLY A 427 25.28 6.14 1.43
C GLY A 427 23.96 6.58 0.76
N VAL A 428 24.00 6.99 -0.51
CA VAL A 428 22.82 7.33 -1.28
C VAL A 428 22.17 6.04 -1.81
N LEU A 429 20.85 5.89 -1.64
CA LEU A 429 20.09 4.75 -2.16
C LEU A 429 20.03 4.81 -3.69
N ILE A 430 20.69 3.87 -4.37
CA ILE A 430 20.74 3.80 -5.84
C ILE A 430 19.83 2.71 -6.43
N GLN A 431 19.52 1.67 -5.66
CA GLN A 431 18.55 0.66 -6.03
C GLN A 431 17.77 0.22 -4.79
N ALA A 432 16.45 0.39 -4.83
CA ALA A 432 15.55 -0.07 -3.77
C ALA A 432 15.27 -1.57 -3.91
N LYS A 433 15.13 -2.26 -2.78
CA LYS A 433 14.70 -3.65 -2.79
C LYS A 433 13.30 -3.79 -3.37
N VAL A 434 13.08 -4.89 -4.08
CA VAL A 434 11.76 -5.22 -4.67
C VAL A 434 10.98 -6.14 -3.74
N ILE A 435 11.63 -7.16 -3.17
CA ILE A 435 10.99 -8.17 -2.34
C ILE A 435 11.82 -8.50 -1.10
N ASP A 436 11.17 -8.91 -0.03
CA ASP A 436 11.80 -9.43 1.18
C ASP A 436 10.80 -10.33 1.93
N PHE A 437 11.23 -10.99 3.01
CA PHE A 437 10.35 -11.80 3.84
C PHE A 437 9.21 -10.99 4.44
N GLY A 438 8.03 -11.62 4.52
CA GLY A 438 6.77 -10.97 4.85
C GLY A 438 6.21 -11.31 6.22
N TYR A 439 6.95 -11.92 7.15
CA TYR A 439 6.45 -12.21 8.51
C TYR A 439 6.23 -10.96 9.35
N ALA A 440 7.07 -9.97 9.15
CA ALA A 440 6.99 -8.66 9.78
C ALA A 440 6.96 -7.54 8.74
N HIS A 441 6.21 -6.46 9.04
CA HIS A 441 6.14 -5.26 8.22
C HIS A 441 6.30 -4.00 9.05
N THR A 442 6.66 -2.89 8.39
CA THR A 442 6.42 -1.59 9.01
C THR A 442 4.92 -1.28 9.02
N ILE A 443 4.47 -0.56 10.03
CA ILE A 443 3.07 -0.11 10.15
C ILE A 443 2.66 0.70 8.90
N HIS A 444 3.56 1.51 8.35
CA HIS A 444 3.32 2.25 7.09
C HIS A 444 2.94 1.31 5.94
N LYS A 445 3.65 0.20 5.79
CA LYS A 445 3.38 -0.80 4.74
C LYS A 445 2.10 -1.61 4.99
N SER A 446 1.59 -1.64 6.21
CA SER A 446 0.35 -2.33 6.52
C SER A 446 -0.91 -1.52 6.19
N GLN A 447 -0.79 -0.24 5.80
CA GLN A 447 -1.95 0.57 5.39
C GLN A 447 -2.68 -0.07 4.21
N GLY A 448 -4.00 -0.04 4.26
CA GLY A 448 -4.86 -0.74 3.29
C GLY A 448 -4.92 -2.26 3.46
N SER A 449 -4.12 -2.86 4.37
CA SER A 449 -4.15 -4.30 4.69
C SER A 449 -5.02 -4.60 5.89
N THR A 450 -5.43 -5.87 6.01
CA THR A 450 -6.12 -6.36 7.20
C THR A 450 -5.66 -7.79 7.46
N PHE A 451 -5.29 -8.11 8.70
CA PHE A 451 -4.80 -9.42 9.12
C PHE A 451 -5.75 -10.01 10.14
N THR A 452 -5.82 -11.34 10.23
CA THR A 452 -6.65 -11.99 11.22
C THR A 452 -6.11 -11.71 12.62
N HIS A 453 -4.80 -11.87 12.80
CA HIS A 453 -4.11 -11.62 14.06
C HIS A 453 -2.89 -10.74 13.83
N VAL A 454 -2.61 -9.81 14.74
CA VAL A 454 -1.40 -8.97 14.69
C VAL A 454 -0.62 -9.03 16.01
N LEU A 455 0.69 -8.94 15.90
CA LEU A 455 1.62 -8.69 17.01
C LEU A 455 2.27 -7.33 16.78
N ILE A 456 2.03 -6.38 17.68
CA ILE A 456 2.45 -4.97 17.52
C ILE A 456 3.62 -4.71 18.48
N ASN A 457 4.72 -4.17 17.97
CA ASN A 457 5.86 -3.74 18.78
C ASN A 457 5.75 -2.25 19.12
N ASP A 458 5.11 -1.91 20.25
CA ASP A 458 4.93 -0.53 20.70
C ASP A 458 6.25 0.13 21.13
N ASP A 459 7.19 -0.64 21.64
CA ASP A 459 8.51 -0.09 22.02
C ASP A 459 9.27 0.44 20.81
N ASP A 460 9.08 -0.15 19.63
CA ASP A 460 9.66 0.38 18.40
C ASP A 460 8.89 1.62 17.91
N ILE A 461 7.55 1.65 18.09
CA ILE A 461 6.75 2.86 17.82
C ILE A 461 7.20 4.02 18.70
N ASN A 462 7.57 3.75 19.96
CA ASN A 462 8.05 4.76 20.91
C ASN A 462 9.34 5.47 20.47
N ARG A 463 10.09 4.90 19.52
CA ARG A 463 11.25 5.56 18.88
C ARG A 463 10.87 6.70 17.95
N CYS A 464 9.61 6.77 17.52
CA CYS A 464 9.12 7.91 16.75
C CYS A 464 9.16 9.17 17.63
N MET A 465 9.79 10.23 17.16
CA MET A 465 9.93 11.47 17.93
C MET A 465 8.67 12.35 17.87
N ASP A 466 7.89 12.23 16.82
CA ASP A 466 6.65 12.99 16.65
C ASP A 466 5.47 12.27 17.31
N ASN A 467 4.83 12.95 18.28
CA ASN A 467 3.71 12.37 19.03
C ASN A 467 2.44 12.19 18.18
N ASN A 468 2.21 13.02 17.17
CA ASN A 468 1.07 12.88 16.27
C ASN A 468 1.26 11.66 15.38
N VAL A 469 2.45 11.50 14.81
CA VAL A 469 2.80 10.31 14.01
C VAL A 469 2.75 9.06 14.88
N LYS A 470 3.23 9.12 16.12
CA LYS A 470 3.15 7.99 17.06
C LYS A 470 1.71 7.56 17.31
N LYS A 471 0.81 8.52 17.55
CA LYS A 471 -0.64 8.28 17.69
C LYS A 471 -1.22 7.62 16.45
N GLN A 472 -0.90 8.14 15.26
CA GLN A 472 -1.34 7.58 13.99
C GLN A 472 -0.81 6.15 13.78
N LEU A 473 0.46 5.88 14.11
CA LEU A 473 1.07 4.54 14.03
C LEU A 473 0.31 3.53 14.90
N ARG A 474 0.06 3.88 16.16
CA ARG A 474 -0.70 3.02 17.10
C ARG A 474 -2.11 2.74 16.58
N TYR A 475 -2.81 3.79 16.13
CA TYR A 475 -4.16 3.66 15.57
C TYR A 475 -4.16 2.74 14.33
N VAL A 476 -3.27 2.99 13.38
CA VAL A 476 -3.17 2.14 12.19
C VAL A 476 -2.86 0.70 12.59
N ALA A 477 -1.89 0.45 13.47
CA ALA A 477 -1.49 -0.89 13.85
C ALA A 477 -2.64 -1.72 14.43
N VAL A 478 -3.39 -1.17 15.39
CA VAL A 478 -4.54 -1.85 16.01
C VAL A 478 -5.64 -2.11 14.99
N THR A 479 -5.95 -1.13 14.14
CA THR A 479 -7.01 -1.26 13.13
C THR A 479 -6.71 -2.28 12.04
N ARG A 480 -5.47 -2.82 11.97
CA ARG A 480 -5.12 -3.92 11.04
C ARG A 480 -5.68 -5.27 11.50
N ALA A 481 -5.96 -5.46 12.77
CA ALA A 481 -6.47 -6.70 13.32
C ALA A 481 -7.95 -6.94 13.01
N LYS A 482 -8.30 -8.18 12.66
CA LYS A 482 -9.70 -8.62 12.56
C LYS A 482 -10.17 -9.29 13.86
N LYS A 483 -9.31 -10.13 14.46
CA LYS A 483 -9.64 -10.97 15.61
C LYS A 483 -8.81 -10.66 16.85
N SER A 484 -7.48 -10.56 16.73
CA SER A 484 -6.65 -10.23 17.89
C SER A 484 -5.51 -9.26 17.57
N ALA A 485 -5.30 -8.30 18.49
CA ALA A 485 -4.15 -7.42 18.54
C ALA A 485 -3.35 -7.72 19.82
N ASN A 486 -2.14 -8.26 19.65
CA ASN A 486 -1.21 -8.52 20.74
C ASN A 486 -0.17 -7.40 20.74
N ILE A 487 0.01 -6.69 21.85
CA ILE A 487 0.82 -5.46 21.92
C ILE A 487 1.99 -5.69 22.88
N ILE A 488 3.21 -5.66 22.33
CA ILE A 488 4.45 -5.72 23.13
C ILE A 488 4.77 -4.32 23.61
N THR A 489 4.94 -4.14 24.92
CA THR A 489 5.20 -2.83 25.52
C THR A 489 6.11 -2.95 26.75
N SER A 490 6.94 -1.93 26.98
CA SER A 490 7.68 -1.72 28.23
C SER A 490 6.86 -1.01 29.32
N HIS A 491 5.63 -0.58 28.99
CA HIS A 491 4.73 0.02 29.98
C HIS A 491 4.33 -1.02 31.03
N ASN A 492 4.12 -0.54 32.27
CA ASN A 492 3.56 -1.41 33.30
C ASN A 492 2.15 -1.85 32.86
N ILE A 493 1.96 -3.15 32.78
CA ILE A 493 0.68 -3.81 32.50
C ILE A 493 0.11 -4.20 33.85
N ASP A 494 -1.04 -3.65 34.22
CA ASP A 494 -1.78 -4.04 35.44
C ASP A 494 -2.47 -5.39 35.26
#